data_5dbb63ad49da7eb3ebe9ce94825d3b3b
#
_entry.id   5dbb63ad49da7eb3ebe9ce94825d3b3b
#
_cell.length_a   1.000
_cell.length_b   1.000
_cell.length_c   1.000
_cell.angle_alpha   90.00
_cell.angle_beta   90.00
_cell.angle_gamma   90.00
#
_symmetry.space_group_name_H-M   'P 1'
#
loop_
_entity.id
_entity.type
_entity.pdbx_description
1 polymer ?
#
loop_
_entity_poly.entity_id
_entity_poly.type
_entity_poly.pdbx_seq_one_letter_code
_entity_poly.pdbx_strand_id
1 'polypeptide(L)'
;VNKDLTPTLYKLVNSSFKFTNFYTPVYYVSTSDGEYVTLNSLLPKESVWSFSKSSKNYLPYAYGNIFSNLGYKTYAFHDGTYKYYNRHLSHPNMGYQTYMACGNGLEKIKGMNCKKWPQSDLEMINATFDMYSSDEQFMTYYMTISGHLEYNFMGNNMSYKNKDAVKDLPYSDAIKAYIAAQIELDKAL
;
A
#
# COMPACT_ATOMS: atom_id res chain seq x y z
N VAL A 1 16.69 -5.27 -3.29
CA VAL A 1 16.85 -5.05 -1.84
C VAL A 1 18.33 -4.89 -1.53
N ASN A 2 18.70 -3.79 -0.91
CA ASN A 2 20.08 -3.45 -0.60
C ASN A 2 20.21 -3.07 0.89
N LYS A 3 21.28 -3.52 1.56
CA LYS A 3 21.47 -3.31 3.01
C LYS A 3 21.56 -1.82 3.38
N ASP A 4 22.16 -1.01 2.52
CA ASP A 4 22.43 0.41 2.81
C ASP A 4 21.28 1.33 2.36
N LEU A 5 20.58 0.97 1.27
CA LEU A 5 19.53 1.78 0.66
C LEU A 5 18.11 1.40 1.11
N THR A 6 17.90 0.11 1.41
CA THR A 6 16.61 -0.44 1.86
C THR A 6 16.84 -1.40 3.03
N PRO A 7 17.31 -0.90 4.18
CA PRO A 7 17.73 -1.74 5.31
C PRO A 7 16.57 -2.54 5.93
N THR A 8 15.36 -1.98 5.98
CA THR A 8 14.18 -2.67 6.54
C THR A 8 13.77 -3.84 5.66
N LEU A 9 13.62 -3.63 4.34
CA LEU A 9 13.35 -4.70 3.38
C LEU A 9 14.47 -5.76 3.38
N TYR A 10 15.73 -5.33 3.48
CA TYR A 10 16.85 -6.24 3.59
C TYR A 10 16.73 -7.15 4.83
N LYS A 11 16.41 -6.56 5.98
CA LYS A 11 16.19 -7.30 7.23
C LYS A 11 15.02 -8.27 7.10
N LEU A 12 13.88 -7.82 6.58
CA LEU A 12 12.69 -8.66 6.39
C LEU A 12 12.98 -9.87 5.49
N VAL A 13 13.60 -9.66 4.33
CA VAL A 13 13.92 -10.76 3.39
C VAL A 13 14.88 -11.80 4.00
N ASN A 14 15.77 -11.39 4.90
CA ASN A 14 16.75 -12.28 5.51
C ASN A 14 16.33 -12.90 6.86
N SER A 15 15.21 -12.42 7.45
CA SER A 15 14.71 -12.92 8.75
C SER A 15 13.29 -13.47 8.70
N SER A 16 12.69 -13.57 7.50
CA SER A 16 11.32 -14.04 7.30
C SER A 16 11.25 -15.19 6.32
N PHE A 17 10.09 -15.80 6.18
CA PHE A 17 9.84 -16.77 5.11
C PHE A 17 9.99 -16.10 3.74
N LYS A 18 10.82 -16.68 2.89
CA LYS A 18 11.06 -16.23 1.53
C LYS A 18 10.56 -17.27 0.54
N PHE A 19 9.49 -16.93 -0.17
CA PHE A 19 8.95 -17.79 -1.23
C PHE A 19 9.72 -17.56 -2.53
N THR A 20 10.44 -18.57 -3.00
CA THR A 20 11.26 -18.48 -4.21
C THR A 20 10.46 -18.69 -5.49
N ASN A 21 9.28 -19.32 -5.40
CA ASN A 21 8.37 -19.59 -6.51
C ASN A 21 7.02 -18.89 -6.25
N PHE A 22 7.05 -17.56 -6.11
CA PHE A 22 5.86 -16.75 -5.94
C PHE A 22 5.50 -16.06 -7.26
N TYR A 23 4.28 -16.30 -7.76
CA TYR A 23 3.77 -15.73 -9.00
C TYR A 23 2.59 -14.82 -8.70
N THR A 24 2.50 -13.71 -9.43
CA THR A 24 1.42 -12.73 -9.25
C THR A 24 0.21 -13.12 -10.10
N PRO A 25 -0.90 -13.59 -9.51
CA PRO A 25 -2.08 -14.04 -10.23
C PRO A 25 -3.00 -12.85 -10.58
N VAL A 26 -2.52 -11.98 -11.47
CA VAL A 26 -3.29 -10.83 -11.97
C VAL A 26 -3.64 -11.05 -13.44
N TYR A 27 -4.88 -10.73 -13.83
CA TYR A 27 -5.43 -11.06 -15.15
C TYR A 27 -5.91 -9.85 -15.93
N TYR A 28 -6.37 -8.79 -15.24
CA TYR A 28 -7.01 -7.66 -15.93
C TYR A 28 -6.55 -6.30 -15.40
N VAL A 29 -6.62 -6.06 -14.09
CA VAL A 29 -6.26 -4.77 -13.48
C VAL A 29 -5.23 -5.02 -12.38
N SER A 30 -3.95 -4.87 -12.70
CA SER A 30 -2.80 -5.33 -11.91
C SER A 30 -2.93 -5.10 -10.40
N THR A 31 -2.99 -3.85 -9.94
CA THR A 31 -3.04 -3.53 -8.50
C THR A 31 -4.33 -4.02 -7.84
N SER A 32 -5.48 -3.78 -8.46
CA SER A 32 -6.75 -4.18 -7.86
C SER A 32 -6.98 -5.68 -7.89
N ASP A 33 -6.42 -6.40 -8.86
CA ASP A 33 -6.40 -7.86 -8.84
C ASP A 33 -5.51 -8.40 -7.71
N GLY A 34 -4.36 -7.76 -7.49
CA GLY A 34 -3.47 -8.08 -6.36
C GLY A 34 -4.16 -7.87 -5.00
N GLU A 35 -4.88 -6.75 -4.82
CA GLU A 35 -5.70 -6.54 -3.62
C GLU A 35 -6.78 -7.60 -3.48
N TYR A 36 -7.47 -7.94 -4.58
CA TYR A 36 -8.54 -8.94 -4.57
C TYR A 36 -8.05 -10.30 -4.10
N VAL A 37 -6.91 -10.76 -4.62
CA VAL A 37 -6.27 -12.02 -4.21
C VAL A 37 -5.85 -11.98 -2.75
N THR A 38 -5.10 -10.93 -2.38
CA THR A 38 -4.48 -10.84 -1.05
C THR A 38 -5.53 -10.70 0.06
N LEU A 39 -6.53 -9.84 -0.14
CA LEU A 39 -7.49 -9.52 0.92
C LEU A 39 -8.67 -10.49 1.01
N ASN A 40 -8.98 -11.22 -0.07
CA ASN A 40 -10.16 -12.08 -0.12
C ASN A 40 -9.84 -13.56 -0.37
N SER A 41 -8.58 -13.91 -0.63
CA SER A 41 -8.17 -15.28 -1.02
C SER A 41 -8.92 -15.85 -2.24
N LEU A 42 -9.33 -14.95 -3.15
CA LEU A 42 -10.08 -15.29 -4.37
C LEU A 42 -9.27 -14.92 -5.60
N LEU A 43 -9.24 -15.79 -6.60
CA LEU A 43 -8.63 -15.46 -7.89
C LEU A 43 -9.51 -14.50 -8.70
N PRO A 44 -8.96 -13.45 -9.30
CA PRO A 44 -9.72 -12.59 -10.19
C PRO A 44 -10.10 -13.34 -11.46
N LYS A 45 -11.23 -12.99 -12.03
CA LYS A 45 -11.70 -13.57 -13.29
C LYS A 45 -11.04 -12.85 -14.46
N GLU A 46 -10.58 -13.62 -15.44
CA GLU A 46 -10.03 -13.09 -16.70
C GLU A 46 -10.99 -12.10 -17.35
N SER A 47 -10.45 -10.99 -17.85
CA SER A 47 -11.21 -9.92 -18.53
C SER A 47 -12.32 -9.28 -17.69
N VAL A 48 -12.33 -9.49 -16.39
CA VAL A 48 -13.30 -8.90 -15.45
C VAL A 48 -12.55 -8.14 -14.35
N TRP A 49 -12.92 -6.90 -14.15
CA TRP A 49 -12.45 -6.12 -13.00
C TRP A 49 -13.11 -6.64 -11.71
N SER A 50 -12.60 -7.76 -11.21
CA SER A 50 -13.20 -8.54 -10.11
C SER A 50 -13.34 -7.75 -8.82
N PHE A 51 -12.33 -6.98 -8.44
CA PHE A 51 -12.35 -6.12 -7.26
C PHE A 51 -13.49 -5.09 -7.30
N SER A 52 -13.62 -4.38 -8.43
CA SER A 52 -14.67 -3.38 -8.61
C SER A 52 -16.07 -4.01 -8.71
N LYS A 53 -16.19 -5.15 -9.38
CA LYS A 53 -17.47 -5.88 -9.52
C LYS A 53 -18.00 -6.39 -8.19
N SER A 54 -17.11 -6.87 -7.32
CA SER A 54 -17.47 -7.38 -5.99
C SER A 54 -17.60 -6.28 -4.93
N SER A 55 -17.31 -5.02 -5.24
CA SER A 55 -17.17 -3.94 -4.26
C SER A 55 -18.41 -3.69 -3.39
N LYS A 56 -19.61 -4.05 -3.88
CA LYS A 56 -20.88 -3.95 -3.14
C LYS A 56 -21.28 -5.24 -2.43
N ASN A 57 -20.51 -6.31 -2.57
CA ASN A 57 -20.84 -7.60 -1.97
C ASN A 57 -20.16 -7.71 -0.60
N TYR A 58 -20.87 -8.28 0.35
CA TYR A 58 -20.27 -8.76 1.58
C TYR A 58 -19.36 -9.96 1.28
N LEU A 59 -18.10 -9.88 1.70
CA LEU A 59 -17.09 -10.92 1.46
C LEU A 59 -16.65 -11.54 2.80
N PRO A 60 -17.33 -12.62 3.26
CA PRO A 60 -17.18 -13.17 4.61
C PRO A 60 -15.76 -13.66 4.93
N TYR A 61 -15.01 -14.05 3.92
CA TYR A 61 -13.63 -14.55 4.06
C TYR A 61 -12.55 -13.48 3.83
N ALA A 62 -12.95 -12.22 3.58
CA ALA A 62 -11.99 -11.12 3.57
C ALA A 62 -11.37 -10.92 4.94
N TYR A 63 -10.08 -10.57 4.98
CA TYR A 63 -9.34 -10.42 6.24
C TYR A 63 -10.02 -9.48 7.23
N GLY A 64 -10.53 -8.33 6.78
CA GLY A 64 -11.25 -7.42 7.65
C GLY A 64 -12.47 -8.07 8.32
N ASN A 65 -13.28 -8.84 7.57
CA ASN A 65 -14.44 -9.56 8.14
C ASN A 65 -14.01 -10.67 9.10
N ILE A 66 -12.97 -11.44 8.76
CA ILE A 66 -12.44 -12.50 9.65
C ILE A 66 -11.98 -11.89 10.97
N PHE A 67 -11.12 -10.87 10.94
CA PHE A 67 -10.58 -10.26 12.15
C PHE A 67 -11.64 -9.49 12.94
N SER A 68 -12.57 -8.80 12.26
CA SER A 68 -13.70 -8.14 12.94
C SER A 68 -14.59 -9.14 13.69
N ASN A 69 -14.87 -10.32 13.09
CA ASN A 69 -15.62 -11.40 13.75
C ASN A 69 -14.87 -12.01 14.93
N LEU A 70 -13.54 -11.91 14.97
CA LEU A 70 -12.70 -12.31 16.10
C LEU A 70 -12.57 -11.23 17.19
N GLY A 71 -13.25 -10.08 17.03
CA GLY A 71 -13.23 -8.99 17.99
C GLY A 71 -12.13 -7.96 17.80
N TYR A 72 -11.33 -8.07 16.73
CA TYR A 72 -10.30 -7.08 16.40
C TYR A 72 -10.93 -5.80 15.86
N LYS A 73 -10.35 -4.66 16.17
CA LYS A 73 -10.59 -3.43 15.42
C LYS A 73 -9.87 -3.49 14.08
N THR A 74 -10.55 -3.09 13.00
CA THR A 74 -10.06 -3.27 11.64
C THR A 74 -9.95 -1.95 10.91
N TYR A 75 -8.75 -1.68 10.36
CA TYR A 75 -8.39 -0.43 9.73
C TYR A 75 -7.83 -0.66 8.34
N ALA A 76 -8.14 0.23 7.42
CA ALA A 76 -7.52 0.30 6.11
C ALA A 76 -7.12 1.75 5.80
N PHE A 77 -5.90 1.95 5.32
CA PHE A 77 -5.36 3.25 4.96
C PHE A 77 -4.77 3.24 3.55
N HIS A 78 -4.98 4.33 2.82
CA HIS A 78 -4.44 4.50 1.48
C HIS A 78 -4.14 5.97 1.22
N ASP A 79 -2.91 6.29 0.91
CA ASP A 79 -2.48 7.65 0.61
C ASP A 79 -2.83 8.13 -0.80
N GLY A 80 -3.44 7.27 -1.63
CA GLY A 80 -4.09 7.65 -2.88
C GLY A 80 -5.54 8.11 -2.71
N THR A 81 -6.25 8.25 -3.85
CA THR A 81 -7.60 8.78 -3.89
C THR A 81 -8.62 7.81 -3.30
N TYR A 82 -9.43 8.27 -2.36
CA TYR A 82 -10.45 7.51 -1.61
C TYR A 82 -11.36 6.62 -2.46
N LYS A 83 -11.86 7.15 -3.59
CA LYS A 83 -12.81 6.42 -4.45
C LYS A 83 -12.15 5.56 -5.53
N TYR A 84 -10.83 5.64 -5.68
CA TYR A 84 -10.15 4.91 -6.74
C TYR A 84 -10.35 3.40 -6.59
N TYR A 85 -10.62 2.71 -7.68
CA TYR A 85 -10.98 1.28 -7.72
C TYR A 85 -12.22 0.90 -6.89
N ASN A 86 -13.12 1.85 -6.59
CA ASN A 86 -14.28 1.65 -5.74
C ASN A 86 -13.93 1.18 -4.31
N ARG A 87 -12.73 1.52 -3.80
CA ARG A 87 -12.29 1.12 -2.46
C ARG A 87 -13.21 1.61 -1.35
N HIS A 88 -13.83 2.77 -1.53
CA HIS A 88 -14.84 3.31 -0.60
C HIS A 88 -16.08 2.42 -0.43
N LEU A 89 -16.33 1.50 -1.37
CA LEU A 89 -17.39 0.50 -1.29
C LEU A 89 -16.84 -0.85 -0.85
N SER A 90 -15.70 -1.29 -1.44
CA SER A 90 -15.15 -2.61 -1.17
C SER A 90 -14.61 -2.75 0.25
N HIS A 91 -13.87 -1.77 0.78
CA HIS A 91 -13.24 -1.91 2.08
C HIS A 91 -14.22 -2.08 3.24
N PRO A 92 -15.32 -1.29 3.35
CA PRO A 92 -16.35 -1.55 4.35
C PRO A 92 -17.00 -2.94 4.20
N ASN A 93 -17.28 -3.40 2.97
CA ASN A 93 -17.86 -4.72 2.71
C ASN A 93 -16.88 -5.88 2.98
N MET A 94 -15.57 -5.61 2.97
CA MET A 94 -14.53 -6.53 3.40
C MET A 94 -14.28 -6.51 4.92
N GLY A 95 -15.04 -5.68 5.67
CA GLY A 95 -15.01 -5.67 7.13
C GLY A 95 -14.02 -4.68 7.76
N TYR A 96 -13.47 -3.73 7.00
CA TYR A 96 -12.69 -2.63 7.56
C TYR A 96 -13.63 -1.60 8.18
N GLN A 97 -13.64 -1.51 9.51
CA GLN A 97 -14.47 -0.56 10.28
C GLN A 97 -14.06 0.88 10.02
N THR A 98 -12.77 1.10 9.75
CA THR A 98 -12.23 2.40 9.35
C THR A 98 -11.52 2.25 8.02
N TYR A 99 -11.94 3.02 7.01
CA TYR A 99 -11.18 3.21 5.79
C TYR A 99 -10.93 4.68 5.56
N MET A 100 -9.66 5.10 5.55
CA MET A 100 -9.24 6.47 5.28
C MET A 100 -8.29 6.55 4.09
N ALA A 101 -8.50 7.57 3.26
CA ALA A 101 -7.63 7.86 2.12
C ALA A 101 -7.66 9.36 1.81
N CYS A 102 -6.84 9.81 0.86
CA CYS A 102 -6.88 11.19 0.38
C CYS A 102 -8.26 11.52 -0.21
N GLY A 103 -8.90 12.57 0.33
CA GLY A 103 -10.29 12.95 0.02
C GLY A 103 -11.32 12.36 0.98
N ASN A 104 -10.91 11.66 2.04
CA ASN A 104 -11.79 11.16 3.10
C ASN A 104 -11.13 11.26 4.48
N GLY A 105 -10.54 12.39 4.78
CA GLY A 105 -10.03 12.71 6.11
C GLY A 105 -8.52 12.58 6.25
N LEU A 106 -7.84 11.72 5.50
CA LEU A 106 -6.39 11.54 5.59
C LEU A 106 -5.63 12.86 5.30
N GLU A 107 -6.11 13.64 4.33
CA GLU A 107 -5.54 14.96 3.96
C GLU A 107 -5.64 16.02 5.08
N LYS A 108 -6.44 15.77 6.11
CA LYS A 108 -6.65 16.67 7.25
C LYS A 108 -5.70 16.39 8.41
N ILE A 109 -5.03 15.23 8.39
CA ILE A 109 -4.10 14.83 9.45
C ILE A 109 -2.79 15.59 9.26
N LYS A 110 -2.28 16.16 10.33
CA LYS A 110 -1.00 16.88 10.32
C LYS A 110 0.13 15.97 9.86
N GLY A 111 0.92 16.45 8.91
CA GLY A 111 2.05 15.70 8.34
C GLY A 111 1.74 14.95 7.06
N MET A 112 0.45 14.80 6.69
CA MET A 112 0.05 14.12 5.46
C MET A 112 -0.04 15.08 4.27
N ASN A 113 0.56 14.70 3.14
CA ASN A 113 0.51 15.47 1.89
C ASN A 113 -0.18 14.68 0.78
N CYS A 114 -1.43 15.00 0.51
CA CYS A 114 -2.25 14.40 -0.55
C CYS A 114 -2.15 15.11 -1.92
N LYS A 115 -1.27 16.10 -2.08
CA LYS A 115 -1.22 16.96 -3.28
C LYS A 115 -0.17 16.56 -4.30
N LYS A 116 0.89 15.87 -3.86
CA LYS A 116 2.04 15.49 -4.69
C LYS A 116 2.04 14.00 -4.97
N TRP A 117 2.24 13.63 -6.22
CA TRP A 117 2.26 12.24 -6.66
C TRP A 117 3.68 11.68 -6.85
N PRO A 118 3.95 10.42 -6.46
CA PRO A 118 3.22 9.64 -5.47
C PRO A 118 3.28 10.30 -4.09
N GLN A 119 2.33 9.98 -3.22
CA GLN A 119 2.37 10.37 -1.81
C GLN A 119 3.42 9.53 -1.06
N SER A 120 3.66 9.91 0.20
CA SER A 120 4.63 9.23 1.06
C SER A 120 3.94 8.23 1.98
N ASP A 121 4.25 6.95 1.81
CA ASP A 121 3.80 5.90 2.72
C ASP A 121 4.28 6.15 4.16
N LEU A 122 5.50 6.68 4.32
CA LEU A 122 6.02 7.08 5.64
C LEU A 122 5.15 8.17 6.31
N GLU A 123 4.73 9.19 5.53
CA GLU A 123 3.82 10.22 6.06
C GLU A 123 2.46 9.62 6.45
N MET A 124 1.92 8.70 5.63
CA MET A 124 0.67 8.01 5.91
C MET A 124 0.75 7.17 7.19
N ILE A 125 1.79 6.36 7.36
CA ILE A 125 1.95 5.52 8.55
C ILE A 125 2.13 6.38 9.79
N ASN A 126 3.02 7.39 9.76
CA ASN A 126 3.20 8.30 10.87
C ASN A 126 1.93 9.08 11.25
N ALA A 127 1.11 9.43 10.26
CA ALA A 127 -0.15 10.15 10.49
C ALA A 127 -1.25 9.26 11.10
N THR A 128 -1.20 7.95 10.89
CA THR A 128 -2.29 7.03 11.26
C THR A 128 -1.93 6.03 12.36
N PHE A 129 -0.67 5.87 12.69
CA PHE A 129 -0.18 4.87 13.67
C PHE A 129 -0.88 5.00 15.02
N ASP A 130 -1.02 6.20 15.56
CA ASP A 130 -1.66 6.44 16.87
C ASP A 130 -3.17 6.14 16.86
N MET A 131 -3.80 5.97 15.69
CA MET A 131 -5.23 5.67 15.60
C MET A 131 -5.55 4.23 16.03
N TYR A 132 -4.57 3.33 16.02
CA TYR A 132 -4.80 1.91 16.33
C TYR A 132 -3.76 1.29 17.26
N SER A 133 -2.60 1.94 17.45
CA SER A 133 -1.48 1.35 18.21
C SER A 133 -1.77 1.13 19.70
N SER A 134 -2.78 1.80 20.24
CA SER A 134 -3.25 1.60 21.62
C SER A 134 -4.39 0.60 21.75
N ASP A 135 -4.90 0.06 20.67
CA ASP A 135 -5.93 -0.97 20.72
C ASP A 135 -5.34 -2.31 21.18
N GLU A 136 -6.04 -3.03 22.02
CA GLU A 136 -5.59 -4.33 22.53
C GLU A 136 -5.44 -5.36 21.40
N GLN A 137 -6.39 -5.35 20.46
CA GLN A 137 -6.38 -6.20 19.28
C GLN A 137 -6.76 -5.37 18.03
N PHE A 138 -5.87 -5.31 17.07
CA PHE A 138 -6.13 -4.61 15.81
C PHE A 138 -5.60 -5.39 14.60
N MET A 139 -6.21 -5.14 13.47
CA MET A 139 -5.76 -5.53 12.14
C MET A 139 -5.76 -4.30 11.25
N THR A 140 -4.60 -3.95 10.72
CA THR A 140 -4.44 -2.78 9.88
C THR A 140 -3.90 -3.16 8.50
N TYR A 141 -4.56 -2.69 7.46
CA TYR A 141 -4.14 -2.82 6.07
C TYR A 141 -3.68 -1.48 5.53
N TYR A 142 -2.48 -1.45 4.99
CA TYR A 142 -1.92 -0.30 4.29
C TYR A 142 -1.79 -0.57 2.80
N MET A 143 -2.48 0.19 1.97
CA MET A 143 -2.27 0.20 0.52
C MET A 143 -1.27 1.30 0.17
N THR A 144 -0.03 0.90 -0.06
CA THR A 144 1.12 1.78 -0.30
C THR A 144 1.23 2.26 -1.74
N ILE A 145 1.81 3.44 -1.98
CA ILE A 145 2.06 3.99 -3.32
C ILE A 145 3.41 4.69 -3.51
N SER A 146 4.23 4.85 -2.48
CA SER A 146 5.55 5.51 -2.61
C SER A 146 6.41 4.93 -3.72
N GLY A 147 6.37 3.61 -3.90
CA GLY A 147 7.09 2.89 -4.93
C GLY A 147 6.47 2.91 -6.33
N HIS A 148 5.42 3.70 -6.57
CA HIS A 148 4.70 3.72 -7.86
C HIS A 148 5.51 4.37 -8.98
N LEU A 149 5.22 3.97 -10.24
CA LEU A 149 5.75 4.63 -11.45
C LEU A 149 5.12 6.05 -11.60
N GLU A 150 5.63 6.93 -12.48
CA GLU A 150 6.76 6.75 -13.37
C GLU A 150 8.08 7.04 -12.63
N TYR A 151 9.15 6.31 -13.00
CA TYR A 151 10.43 6.46 -12.34
C TYR A 151 11.29 7.53 -13.02
N ASN A 152 11.11 8.78 -12.59
CA ASN A 152 11.92 9.92 -12.99
C ASN A 152 11.94 10.97 -11.85
N PHE A 153 12.93 11.86 -11.88
CA PHE A 153 13.10 12.88 -10.85
C PHE A 153 12.25 14.15 -11.04
N MET A 154 11.51 14.26 -12.13
CA MET A 154 10.68 15.43 -12.44
C MET A 154 9.20 15.22 -12.08
N GLY A 155 8.67 14.03 -12.36
CA GLY A 155 7.26 13.71 -12.17
C GLY A 155 6.96 12.81 -10.97
N ASN A 156 7.99 12.17 -10.38
CA ASN A 156 7.82 11.30 -9.22
C ASN A 156 8.35 11.97 -7.95
N ASN A 157 7.44 12.34 -7.06
CA ASN A 157 7.77 13.05 -5.83
C ASN A 157 8.69 12.25 -4.89
N MET A 158 8.51 10.93 -4.80
CA MET A 158 9.32 10.08 -3.91
C MET A 158 10.71 9.84 -4.49
N SER A 159 10.83 9.72 -5.81
CA SER A 159 12.11 9.69 -6.48
C SER A 159 12.89 11.01 -6.27
N TYR A 160 12.21 12.13 -6.41
CA TYR A 160 12.83 13.45 -6.18
C TYR A 160 13.25 13.64 -4.71
N LYS A 161 12.41 13.24 -3.76
CA LYS A 161 12.65 13.35 -2.31
C LYS A 161 13.94 12.63 -1.88
N ASN A 162 14.21 11.46 -2.46
CA ASN A 162 15.34 10.62 -2.08
C ASN A 162 16.49 10.63 -3.11
N LYS A 163 16.52 11.60 -4.05
CA LYS A 163 17.49 11.65 -5.16
C LYS A 163 18.95 11.66 -4.71
N ASP A 164 19.25 12.32 -3.60
CA ASP A 164 20.63 12.46 -3.11
C ASP A 164 21.22 11.14 -2.62
N ALA A 165 20.38 10.23 -2.12
CA ALA A 165 20.82 8.90 -1.69
C ALA A 165 21.27 8.00 -2.86
N VAL A 166 20.90 8.33 -4.09
CA VAL A 166 21.17 7.51 -5.27
C VAL A 166 22.06 8.19 -6.32
N LYS A 167 22.45 9.46 -6.11
CA LYS A 167 23.14 10.30 -7.12
C LYS A 167 24.43 9.68 -7.65
N ASP A 168 25.20 9.04 -6.76
CA ASP A 168 26.52 8.49 -7.07
C ASP A 168 26.48 7.01 -7.52
N LEU A 169 25.27 6.41 -7.65
CA LEU A 169 25.14 5.05 -8.13
C LEU A 169 25.47 4.96 -9.63
N PRO A 170 26.13 3.88 -10.09
CA PRO A 170 26.55 3.70 -11.49
C PRO A 170 25.40 3.22 -12.38
N TYR A 171 24.20 3.83 -12.28
CA TYR A 171 23.00 3.45 -13.02
C TYR A 171 22.41 4.62 -13.80
N SER A 172 21.52 4.33 -14.74
CA SER A 172 20.73 5.35 -15.44
C SER A 172 19.80 6.11 -14.48
N ASP A 173 19.39 7.32 -14.87
CA ASP A 173 18.49 8.14 -14.05
C ASP A 173 17.14 7.44 -13.76
N ALA A 174 16.63 6.64 -14.70
CA ALA A 174 15.41 5.85 -14.48
C ALA A 174 15.59 4.80 -13.37
N ILE A 175 16.74 4.09 -13.37
CA ILE A 175 17.05 3.09 -12.32
C ILE A 175 17.29 3.79 -10.97
N LYS A 176 18.01 4.92 -10.98
CA LYS A 176 18.21 5.73 -9.76
C LYS A 176 16.87 6.22 -9.21
N ALA A 177 15.98 6.71 -10.05
CA ALA A 177 14.65 7.17 -9.65
C ALA A 177 13.78 6.03 -9.10
N TYR A 178 13.85 4.83 -9.69
CA TYR A 178 13.20 3.63 -9.14
C TYR A 178 13.71 3.32 -7.72
N ILE A 179 15.03 3.25 -7.55
CA ILE A 179 15.63 2.95 -6.24
C ILE A 179 15.23 4.03 -5.22
N ALA A 180 15.28 5.30 -5.59
CA ALA A 180 14.91 6.42 -4.73
C ALA A 180 13.44 6.35 -4.26
N ALA A 181 12.52 5.92 -5.13
CA ALA A 181 11.12 5.70 -4.75
C ALA A 181 10.98 4.54 -3.75
N GLN A 182 11.73 3.44 -3.91
CA GLN A 182 11.72 2.31 -2.99
C GLN A 182 12.33 2.61 -1.62
N ILE A 183 13.24 3.57 -1.52
CA ILE A 183 13.78 4.07 -0.24
C ILE A 183 12.67 4.65 0.65
N GLU A 184 11.69 5.35 0.07
CA GLU A 184 10.57 5.89 0.83
C GLU A 184 9.67 4.80 1.40
N LEU A 185 9.37 3.78 0.60
CA LEU A 185 8.64 2.59 1.08
C LEU A 185 9.39 1.88 2.21
N ASP A 186 10.72 1.70 2.07
CA ASP A 186 11.54 1.04 3.10
C ASP A 186 11.52 1.79 4.44
N LYS A 187 11.49 3.12 4.40
CA LYS A 187 11.38 3.96 5.61
C LYS A 187 10.02 3.86 6.28
N ALA A 188 8.99 3.50 5.53
CA ALA A 188 7.62 3.35 6.02
C ALA A 188 7.38 2.00 6.72
N LEU A 189 8.19 0.99 6.42
CA LEU A 189 8.15 -0.35 7.01
C LEU A 189 8.91 -0.43 8.34
#